data_53ebec11d6eb8878d45cc7caba74b2d4
#
_entry.id   53ebec11d6eb8878d45cc7caba74b2d4
#
_cell.length_a   1.000
_cell.length_b   1.000
_cell.length_c   1.000
_cell.angle_alpha   90.00
_cell.angle_beta   90.00
_cell.angle_gamma   90.00
#
_symmetry.space_group_name_H-M   'P 1'
#
loop_
_entity.id
_entity.type
_entity.pdbx_description
1 polymer ?
#
loop_
_entity_poly.entity_id
_entity_poly.type
_entity_poly.pdbx_seq_one_letter_code
_entity_poly.pdbx_strand_id
1 'polypeptide(L)'
;MDALGRYYTNDIISTLLISNLKTSKPKRILDLGVGDASLTIAAYARWEKAKYFATEIEPKKANAIEKKLAFIKVLNCDTLQPNASTKLKVKFGSIDIAICNPPYARVENKERYHGLFKSVGCKDFNNLTRITSEIVFFAHNLKLLKYDGELGIIVSDSLITGKEFKIFRETIFEKFNVRRIIQLPDKVFNKTEARTHIIFISKSKSTNTTCELLNSTIQGELSEKIIVPNKLLIERMDFQFYKANIQIQKDAKTLKQIGGVIKRGKFSYKELRESDVPFFHSVHFKENGVKICFETAVSKRLQNFTANKGDILMCRVGKRVVGKVVLIKSGSVVYSDCIYKITVPKSFRQILLESFLSDEGKTWLKAFAHGVCSQVISKSDLENFPLFNLKIE
;
A
#
# COMPACT_ATOMS: atom_id res chain seq x y z
N MET A 1 -1.34 17.16 -3.23
CA MET A 1 -2.56 16.71 -2.52
C MET A 1 -3.41 17.95 -2.33
N ASP A 2 -4.65 17.94 -2.76
CA ASP A 2 -5.55 19.00 -2.38
C ASP A 2 -6.02 18.81 -0.93
N ALA A 3 -6.72 19.81 -0.36
CA ALA A 3 -7.18 19.76 1.02
C ALA A 3 -8.11 18.56 1.35
N LEU A 4 -8.65 17.90 0.33
CA LEU A 4 -9.54 16.75 0.45
C LEU A 4 -8.84 15.40 0.17
N GLY A 5 -7.53 15.39 -0.11
CA GLY A 5 -6.79 14.14 -0.37
C GLY A 5 -7.15 13.46 -1.69
N ARG A 6 -7.59 14.21 -2.71
CA ARG A 6 -8.06 13.67 -3.98
C ARG A 6 -6.94 13.53 -5.01
N TYR A 7 -7.05 12.48 -5.82
CA TYR A 7 -6.20 12.21 -6.97
C TYR A 7 -7.04 11.86 -8.19
N TYR A 8 -6.78 12.51 -9.31
CA TYR A 8 -7.51 12.28 -10.55
C TYR A 8 -6.93 11.10 -11.30
N THR A 9 -7.81 10.23 -11.78
CA THR A 9 -7.44 9.04 -12.52
C THR A 9 -7.13 9.41 -13.98
N ASN A 10 -6.00 8.95 -14.51
CA ASN A 10 -5.69 9.13 -15.92
C ASN A 10 -6.41 8.08 -16.80
N ASP A 11 -6.44 8.29 -18.11
CA ASP A 11 -7.16 7.44 -19.06
C ASP A 11 -6.64 6.00 -19.08
N ILE A 12 -5.33 5.79 -18.89
CA ILE A 12 -4.70 4.45 -18.88
C ILE A 12 -5.25 3.64 -17.69
N ILE A 13 -5.27 4.23 -16.50
CA ILE A 13 -5.74 3.55 -15.28
C ILE A 13 -7.26 3.36 -15.33
N SER A 14 -7.99 4.34 -15.89
CA SER A 14 -9.44 4.21 -16.09
C SER A 14 -9.75 3.04 -17.01
N THR A 15 -9.07 2.95 -18.15
CA THR A 15 -9.19 1.84 -19.11
C THR A 15 -8.80 0.50 -18.47
N LEU A 16 -7.70 0.48 -17.69
CA LEU A 16 -7.24 -0.71 -17.00
C LEU A 16 -8.29 -1.22 -16.00
N LEU A 17 -8.87 -0.34 -15.19
CA LEU A 17 -9.93 -0.70 -14.25
C LEU A 17 -11.14 -1.26 -15.00
N ILE A 18 -11.64 -0.54 -15.99
CA ILE A 18 -12.84 -0.90 -16.72
C ILE A 18 -12.68 -2.21 -17.52
N SER A 19 -11.55 -2.42 -18.18
CA SER A 19 -11.28 -3.65 -18.96
C SER A 19 -11.20 -4.92 -18.10
N ASN A 20 -10.88 -4.78 -16.81
CA ASN A 20 -10.76 -5.89 -15.88
C ASN A 20 -12.07 -6.25 -15.15
N LEU A 21 -13.16 -5.51 -15.34
CA LEU A 21 -14.49 -5.89 -14.86
C LEU A 21 -15.08 -6.98 -15.76
N LYS A 22 -15.74 -7.98 -15.15
CA LYS A 22 -16.27 -9.16 -15.87
C LYS A 22 -17.68 -8.97 -16.41
N THR A 23 -18.48 -8.13 -15.78
CA THR A 23 -19.86 -7.91 -16.16
C THR A 23 -19.95 -7.37 -17.59
N SER A 24 -20.62 -8.11 -18.48
CA SER A 24 -20.67 -7.78 -19.91
C SER A 24 -21.79 -6.79 -20.27
N LYS A 25 -22.93 -6.85 -19.60
CA LYS A 25 -24.13 -6.06 -19.91
C LYS A 25 -24.73 -5.44 -18.65
N PRO A 26 -24.04 -4.51 -17.98
CA PRO A 26 -24.58 -3.83 -16.81
C PRO A 26 -25.74 -2.91 -17.22
N LYS A 27 -26.78 -2.84 -16.38
CA LYS A 27 -27.90 -1.89 -16.55
C LYS A 27 -27.68 -0.59 -15.80
N ARG A 28 -26.96 -0.65 -14.65
CA ARG A 28 -26.72 0.50 -13.75
C ARG A 28 -25.28 0.49 -13.27
N ILE A 29 -24.61 1.61 -13.45
CA ILE A 29 -23.23 1.83 -13.05
C ILE A 29 -23.18 3.00 -12.07
N LEU A 30 -22.36 2.88 -11.03
CA LEU A 30 -22.18 3.85 -9.96
C LEU A 30 -20.72 4.31 -9.89
N ASP A 31 -20.52 5.63 -9.76
CA ASP A 31 -19.21 6.25 -9.50
C ASP A 31 -19.31 7.20 -8.31
N LEU A 32 -18.91 6.76 -7.13
CA LEU A 32 -18.92 7.59 -5.93
C LEU A 32 -17.66 8.46 -5.86
N GLY A 33 -17.87 9.80 -5.82
CA GLY A 33 -16.78 10.78 -5.88
C GLY A 33 -16.18 10.87 -7.29
N VAL A 34 -17.05 11.15 -8.26
CA VAL A 34 -16.77 11.08 -9.71
C VAL A 34 -15.59 11.92 -10.18
N GLY A 35 -15.21 12.97 -9.45
CA GLY A 35 -14.03 13.79 -9.73
C GLY A 35 -14.09 14.47 -11.10
N ASP A 36 -13.18 14.12 -12.00
CA ASP A 36 -13.13 14.57 -13.40
C ASP A 36 -13.89 13.66 -14.38
N ALA A 37 -14.55 12.64 -13.85
CA ALA A 37 -15.33 11.63 -14.57
C ALA A 37 -14.52 10.67 -15.47
N SER A 38 -13.19 10.57 -15.32
CA SER A 38 -12.36 9.71 -16.18
C SER A 38 -12.79 8.23 -16.10
N LEU A 39 -13.08 7.69 -14.91
CA LEU A 39 -13.61 6.33 -14.74
C LEU A 39 -14.96 6.16 -15.42
N THR A 40 -15.86 7.11 -15.22
CA THR A 40 -17.22 7.11 -15.82
C THR A 40 -17.15 7.20 -17.34
N ILE A 41 -16.28 8.04 -17.92
CA ILE A 41 -16.09 8.15 -19.38
C ILE A 41 -15.57 6.85 -19.97
N ALA A 42 -14.56 6.22 -19.33
CA ALA A 42 -14.05 4.93 -19.75
C ALA A 42 -15.11 3.82 -19.67
N ALA A 43 -15.97 3.86 -18.63
CA ALA A 43 -17.08 2.93 -18.48
C ALA A 43 -18.14 3.14 -19.56
N TYR A 44 -18.47 4.40 -19.90
CA TYR A 44 -19.42 4.73 -20.95
C TYR A 44 -18.97 4.25 -22.33
N ALA A 45 -17.69 4.37 -22.64
CA ALA A 45 -17.12 3.84 -23.89
C ALA A 45 -17.33 2.33 -24.04
N ARG A 46 -17.40 1.58 -22.92
CA ARG A 46 -17.65 0.14 -22.93
C ARG A 46 -19.15 -0.22 -22.83
N TRP A 47 -19.94 0.56 -22.11
CA TRP A 47 -21.33 0.22 -21.80
C TRP A 47 -22.28 1.42 -21.97
N GLU A 48 -22.35 1.94 -23.18
CA GLU A 48 -23.13 3.12 -23.55
C GLU A 48 -24.62 3.05 -23.14
N LYS A 49 -25.21 1.83 -23.14
CA LYS A 49 -26.63 1.63 -22.83
C LYS A 49 -26.95 1.55 -21.32
N ALA A 50 -25.94 1.61 -20.45
CA ALA A 50 -26.14 1.59 -19.01
C ALA A 50 -26.62 2.94 -18.49
N LYS A 51 -27.31 2.95 -17.34
CA LYS A 51 -27.66 4.18 -16.60
C LYS A 51 -26.55 4.48 -15.60
N TYR A 52 -26.05 5.71 -15.60
CA TYR A 52 -24.95 6.14 -14.77
C TYR A 52 -25.43 7.02 -13.61
N PHE A 53 -24.91 6.76 -12.42
CA PHE A 53 -25.16 7.50 -11.19
C PHE A 53 -23.82 7.87 -10.56
N ALA A 54 -23.70 9.08 -10.05
CA ALA A 54 -22.49 9.54 -9.39
C ALA A 54 -22.76 10.45 -8.21
N THR A 55 -21.74 10.63 -7.37
CA THR A 55 -21.68 11.69 -6.35
C THR A 55 -20.48 12.59 -6.60
N GLU A 56 -20.62 13.88 -6.29
CA GLU A 56 -19.52 14.84 -6.25
C GLU A 56 -19.78 15.83 -5.11
N ILE A 57 -18.75 16.11 -4.30
CA ILE A 57 -18.87 17.01 -3.15
C ILE A 57 -18.92 18.48 -3.56
N GLU A 58 -18.24 18.85 -4.66
CA GLU A 58 -18.19 20.22 -5.15
C GLU A 58 -19.39 20.54 -6.04
N PRO A 59 -20.31 21.48 -5.64
CA PRO A 59 -21.53 21.76 -6.39
C PRO A 59 -21.26 22.23 -7.82
N LYS A 60 -20.27 23.12 -8.00
CA LYS A 60 -19.91 23.64 -9.33
C LYS A 60 -19.45 22.52 -10.27
N LYS A 61 -18.68 21.58 -9.73
CA LYS A 61 -18.13 20.45 -10.48
C LYS A 61 -19.21 19.42 -10.80
N ALA A 62 -20.07 19.09 -9.85
CA ALA A 62 -21.22 18.22 -10.07
C ALA A 62 -22.09 18.73 -11.23
N ASN A 63 -22.45 20.01 -11.20
CA ASN A 63 -23.26 20.65 -12.25
C ASN A 63 -22.53 20.69 -13.61
N ALA A 64 -21.22 20.95 -13.62
CA ALA A 64 -20.43 20.98 -14.85
C ALA A 64 -20.36 19.59 -15.52
N ILE A 65 -20.17 18.52 -14.73
CA ILE A 65 -20.13 17.14 -15.22
C ILE A 65 -21.49 16.74 -15.79
N GLU A 66 -22.59 16.99 -15.07
CA GLU A 66 -23.94 16.63 -15.53
C GLU A 66 -24.33 17.36 -16.81
N LYS A 67 -23.93 18.65 -16.95
CA LYS A 67 -24.12 19.40 -18.20
C LYS A 67 -23.27 18.88 -19.36
N LYS A 68 -22.03 18.47 -19.09
CA LYS A 68 -21.11 17.98 -20.12
C LYS A 68 -21.41 16.55 -20.57
N LEU A 69 -21.88 15.71 -19.65
CA LEU A 69 -22.09 14.28 -19.86
C LEU A 69 -23.58 13.96 -19.65
N ALA A 70 -24.41 14.14 -20.67
CA ALA A 70 -25.85 13.99 -20.58
C ALA A 70 -26.35 12.59 -20.16
N PHE A 71 -25.48 11.58 -20.19
CA PHE A 71 -25.81 10.19 -19.85
C PHE A 71 -25.71 9.88 -18.35
N ILE A 72 -25.16 10.77 -17.51
CA ILE A 72 -24.94 10.54 -16.07
C ILE A 72 -25.82 11.44 -15.22
N LYS A 73 -26.30 10.91 -14.09
CA LYS A 73 -26.92 11.68 -13.01
C LYS A 73 -25.92 11.89 -11.89
N VAL A 74 -25.59 13.14 -11.58
CA VAL A 74 -24.63 13.52 -10.55
C VAL A 74 -25.37 14.14 -9.36
N LEU A 75 -25.30 13.49 -8.21
CA LEU A 75 -25.80 14.07 -6.97
C LEU A 75 -24.68 14.89 -6.30
N ASN A 76 -24.92 16.17 -6.06
CA ASN A 76 -24.03 16.93 -5.17
C ASN A 76 -24.19 16.44 -3.73
N CYS A 77 -23.21 15.69 -3.25
CA CYS A 77 -23.23 15.06 -1.93
C CYS A 77 -21.82 14.72 -1.46
N ASP A 78 -21.56 14.98 -0.19
CA ASP A 78 -20.40 14.43 0.49
C ASP A 78 -20.61 12.94 0.78
N THR A 79 -19.88 12.09 0.08
CA THR A 79 -19.95 10.61 0.23
C THR A 79 -19.47 10.14 1.60
N LEU A 80 -18.74 10.96 2.36
CA LEU A 80 -18.36 10.65 3.74
C LEU A 80 -19.51 10.83 4.74
N GLN A 81 -20.67 11.33 4.32
CA GLN A 81 -21.85 11.32 5.19
C GLN A 81 -22.39 9.90 5.36
N PRO A 82 -22.72 9.44 6.60
CA PRO A 82 -23.20 8.08 6.84
C PRO A 82 -24.47 7.69 6.04
N ASN A 83 -25.24 8.66 5.60
CA ASN A 83 -26.47 8.49 4.82
C ASN A 83 -26.29 8.81 3.31
N ALA A 84 -25.08 8.98 2.82
CA ALA A 84 -24.84 9.36 1.42
C ALA A 84 -25.51 8.42 0.42
N SER A 85 -25.43 7.09 0.62
CA SER A 85 -26.09 6.11 -0.23
C SER A 85 -27.64 6.25 -0.27
N THR A 86 -28.24 6.74 0.81
CA THR A 86 -29.71 6.98 0.87
C THR A 86 -30.11 8.20 0.03
N LYS A 87 -29.25 9.24 0.03
CA LYS A 87 -29.50 10.49 -0.72
C LYS A 87 -29.52 10.28 -2.24
N LEU A 88 -28.80 9.30 -2.76
CA LEU A 88 -28.74 9.00 -4.20
C LEU A 88 -30.10 8.57 -4.80
N LYS A 89 -31.10 8.26 -3.98
CA LYS A 89 -32.42 7.78 -4.44
C LYS A 89 -32.36 6.58 -5.41
N VAL A 90 -31.30 5.80 -5.31
CA VAL A 90 -31.10 4.54 -6.02
C VAL A 90 -31.44 3.40 -5.05
N LYS A 91 -32.24 2.44 -5.51
CA LYS A 91 -32.63 1.30 -4.67
C LYS A 91 -31.39 0.53 -4.21
N PHE A 92 -31.29 0.25 -2.92
CA PHE A 92 -30.21 -0.59 -2.39
C PHE A 92 -30.20 -1.98 -3.07
N GLY A 93 -29.02 -2.46 -3.35
CA GLY A 93 -28.87 -3.75 -4.03
C GLY A 93 -29.34 -3.74 -5.50
N SER A 94 -29.24 -2.62 -6.21
CA SER A 94 -29.69 -2.54 -7.61
C SER A 94 -28.59 -2.13 -8.61
N ILE A 95 -27.41 -1.78 -8.15
CA ILE A 95 -26.28 -1.41 -9.00
C ILE A 95 -25.55 -2.69 -9.48
N ASP A 96 -25.27 -2.77 -10.76
CA ASP A 96 -24.57 -3.91 -11.36
C ASP A 96 -23.04 -3.76 -11.20
N ILE A 97 -22.52 -2.57 -11.45
CA ILE A 97 -21.10 -2.23 -11.34
C ILE A 97 -20.94 -0.95 -10.54
N ALA A 98 -20.04 -0.95 -9.58
CA ALA A 98 -19.50 0.23 -8.94
C ALA A 98 -18.03 0.40 -9.32
N ILE A 99 -17.65 1.62 -9.68
CA ILE A 99 -16.27 2.05 -9.94
C ILE A 99 -15.95 3.18 -8.98
N CYS A 100 -14.72 3.25 -8.48
CA CYS A 100 -14.42 4.25 -7.48
C CYS A 100 -12.92 4.51 -7.35
N ASN A 101 -12.54 5.79 -7.28
CA ASN A 101 -11.24 6.24 -6.82
C ASN A 101 -11.46 7.20 -5.64
N PRO A 102 -11.64 6.69 -4.41
CA PRO A 102 -11.93 7.52 -3.25
C PRO A 102 -10.73 8.37 -2.84
N PRO A 103 -10.93 9.48 -2.13
CA PRO A 103 -9.84 10.21 -1.51
C PRO A 103 -9.11 9.34 -0.47
N TYR A 104 -7.80 9.58 -0.26
CA TYR A 104 -6.99 8.83 0.71
C TYR A 104 -6.77 9.65 1.97
N ALA A 105 -7.82 9.84 2.75
CA ALA A 105 -7.81 10.64 3.96
C ALA A 105 -8.20 9.81 5.19
N ARG A 106 -7.63 10.18 6.35
CA ARG A 106 -8.11 9.66 7.63
C ARG A 106 -9.48 10.28 7.92
N VAL A 107 -10.40 9.45 8.42
CA VAL A 107 -11.71 9.90 8.86
C VAL A 107 -11.73 10.00 10.37
N GLU A 108 -12.15 11.16 10.87
CA GLU A 108 -12.41 11.36 12.28
C GLU A 108 -13.79 10.80 12.66
N ASN A 109 -14.00 10.55 13.96
CA ASN A 109 -15.26 10.05 14.50
C ASN A 109 -15.79 8.80 13.76
N LYS A 110 -15.09 7.68 13.94
CA LYS A 110 -15.42 6.41 13.29
C LYS A 110 -16.78 5.82 13.71
N GLU A 111 -17.27 6.16 14.90
CA GLU A 111 -18.50 5.64 15.51
C GLU A 111 -19.73 5.96 14.64
N ARG A 112 -19.72 7.10 13.94
CA ARG A 112 -20.82 7.51 13.04
C ARG A 112 -21.08 6.53 11.90
N TYR A 113 -20.13 5.64 11.59
CA TYR A 113 -20.23 4.64 10.50
C TYR A 113 -20.65 3.25 10.96
N HIS A 114 -20.81 3.01 12.28
CA HIS A 114 -21.18 1.69 12.80
C HIS A 114 -22.45 1.14 12.13
N GLY A 115 -23.48 1.96 11.98
CA GLY A 115 -24.71 1.60 11.31
C GLY A 115 -24.52 1.26 9.82
N LEU A 116 -23.66 2.01 9.11
CA LEU A 116 -23.31 1.74 7.73
C LEU A 116 -22.61 0.38 7.60
N PHE A 117 -21.56 0.14 8.38
CA PHE A 117 -20.80 -1.12 8.34
C PHE A 117 -21.65 -2.33 8.69
N LYS A 118 -22.52 -2.21 9.71
CA LYS A 118 -23.50 -3.25 10.06
C LYS A 118 -24.45 -3.55 8.89
N SER A 119 -24.95 -2.52 8.20
CA SER A 119 -25.90 -2.65 7.09
C SER A 119 -25.37 -3.39 5.87
N VAL A 120 -24.04 -3.48 5.72
CA VAL A 120 -23.36 -4.18 4.61
C VAL A 120 -22.64 -5.47 5.06
N GLY A 121 -22.90 -5.93 6.29
CA GLY A 121 -22.29 -7.12 6.83
C GLY A 121 -20.83 -6.98 7.28
N CYS A 122 -20.28 -5.77 7.30
CA CYS A 122 -18.88 -5.48 7.66
C CYS A 122 -18.74 -4.91 9.08
N LYS A 123 -19.52 -5.43 10.05
CA LYS A 123 -19.47 -4.96 11.45
C LYS A 123 -18.06 -4.97 12.06
N ASP A 124 -17.19 -5.85 11.59
CA ASP A 124 -15.83 -6.02 12.08
C ASP A 124 -14.95 -4.78 11.78
N PHE A 125 -15.34 -3.92 10.83
CA PHE A 125 -14.67 -2.63 10.59
C PHE A 125 -14.75 -1.70 11.80
N ASN A 126 -15.68 -1.91 12.73
CA ASN A 126 -15.75 -1.17 13.99
C ASN A 126 -14.53 -1.41 14.89
N ASN A 127 -13.83 -2.53 14.70
CA ASN A 127 -12.64 -2.91 15.45
C ASN A 127 -11.34 -2.34 14.84
N LEU A 128 -11.41 -1.69 13.68
CA LEU A 128 -10.25 -0.99 13.11
C LEU A 128 -9.80 0.13 14.04
N THR A 129 -8.50 0.25 14.26
CA THR A 129 -7.90 1.32 15.08
C THR A 129 -8.11 2.69 14.44
N ARG A 130 -8.14 2.72 13.10
CA ARG A 130 -8.48 3.92 12.31
C ARG A 130 -9.30 3.53 11.08
N ILE A 131 -10.10 4.48 10.59
CA ILE A 131 -10.87 4.34 9.36
C ILE A 131 -10.37 5.39 8.36
N THR A 132 -10.28 4.99 7.10
CA THR A 132 -10.00 5.89 5.99
C THR A 132 -11.26 6.10 5.14
N SER A 133 -11.26 7.17 4.36
CA SER A 133 -12.34 7.47 3.42
C SER A 133 -12.60 6.32 2.45
N GLU A 134 -11.56 5.60 2.03
CA GLU A 134 -11.67 4.42 1.16
C GLU A 134 -12.60 3.35 1.76
N ILE A 135 -12.52 3.09 3.07
CA ILE A 135 -13.36 2.10 3.77
C ILE A 135 -14.82 2.57 3.82
N VAL A 136 -15.06 3.86 4.00
CA VAL A 136 -16.41 4.44 3.99
C VAL A 136 -17.02 4.36 2.58
N PHE A 137 -16.26 4.73 1.56
CA PHE A 137 -16.67 4.61 0.15
C PHE A 137 -16.94 3.15 -0.23
N PHE A 138 -16.07 2.24 0.20
CA PHE A 138 -16.25 0.81 0.02
C PHE A 138 -17.61 0.34 0.58
N ALA A 139 -17.95 0.73 1.81
CA ALA A 139 -19.20 0.35 2.44
C ALA A 139 -20.44 0.95 1.72
N HIS A 140 -20.38 2.21 1.26
CA HIS A 140 -21.46 2.82 0.47
C HIS A 140 -21.65 2.12 -0.88
N ASN A 141 -20.56 1.77 -1.57
CA ASN A 141 -20.62 1.01 -2.82
C ASN A 141 -21.28 -0.36 -2.59
N LEU A 142 -20.86 -1.10 -1.55
CA LEU A 142 -21.47 -2.39 -1.20
C LEU A 142 -22.96 -2.28 -0.90
N LYS A 143 -23.40 -1.21 -0.23
CA LYS A 143 -24.82 -1.02 0.09
C LYS A 143 -25.69 -0.88 -1.16
N LEU A 144 -25.16 -0.22 -2.19
CA LEU A 144 -25.87 0.03 -3.45
C LEU A 144 -25.74 -1.13 -4.45
N LEU A 145 -24.62 -1.89 -4.42
CA LEU A 145 -24.41 -3.04 -5.27
C LEU A 145 -25.41 -4.15 -4.99
N LYS A 146 -25.93 -4.76 -6.08
CA LYS A 146 -26.73 -5.98 -6.01
C LYS A 146 -25.88 -7.18 -5.57
N TYR A 147 -26.52 -8.30 -5.22
CA TYR A 147 -25.83 -9.58 -5.08
C TYR A 147 -25.17 -9.94 -6.44
N ASP A 148 -23.95 -10.45 -6.43
CA ASP A 148 -23.08 -10.67 -7.59
C ASP A 148 -22.69 -9.41 -8.39
N GLY A 149 -23.04 -8.20 -7.93
CA GLY A 149 -22.55 -6.97 -8.51
C GLY A 149 -21.05 -6.81 -8.27
N GLU A 150 -20.36 -6.15 -9.22
CA GLU A 150 -18.91 -5.95 -9.18
C GLU A 150 -18.52 -4.55 -8.69
N LEU A 151 -17.47 -4.49 -7.87
CA LEU A 151 -16.77 -3.28 -7.46
C LEU A 151 -15.33 -3.30 -8.01
N GLY A 152 -14.96 -2.27 -8.78
CA GLY A 152 -13.57 -1.93 -9.07
C GLY A 152 -13.20 -0.68 -8.28
N ILE A 153 -12.32 -0.81 -7.30
CA ILE A 153 -11.93 0.30 -6.42
C ILE A 153 -10.42 0.48 -6.39
N ILE A 154 -9.99 1.74 -6.56
CA ILE A 154 -8.59 2.13 -6.39
C ILE A 154 -8.35 2.44 -4.91
N VAL A 155 -7.34 1.84 -4.32
CA VAL A 155 -7.01 2.00 -2.90
C VAL A 155 -5.54 2.30 -2.69
N SER A 156 -5.21 2.93 -1.57
CA SER A 156 -3.83 3.20 -1.18
C SER A 156 -3.10 1.93 -0.71
N ASP A 157 -1.78 1.95 -0.81
CA ASP A 157 -0.91 0.88 -0.33
C ASP A 157 -1.12 0.55 1.17
N SER A 158 -1.61 1.50 1.96
CA SER A 158 -1.85 1.26 3.38
C SER A 158 -2.92 0.19 3.63
N LEU A 159 -4.01 0.15 2.85
CA LEU A 159 -5.03 -0.90 2.97
C LEU A 159 -4.49 -2.28 2.54
N ILE A 160 -3.54 -2.30 1.62
CA ILE A 160 -2.92 -3.49 1.05
C ILE A 160 -1.88 -4.10 2.00
N THR A 161 -1.02 -3.27 2.60
CA THR A 161 0.18 -3.71 3.33
C THR A 161 0.17 -3.36 4.81
N GLY A 162 -0.62 -2.36 5.26
CA GLY A 162 -0.63 -1.87 6.63
C GLY A 162 -1.18 -2.89 7.62
N LYS A 163 -0.44 -3.14 8.71
CA LYS A 163 -0.85 -4.09 9.77
C LYS A 163 -2.16 -3.69 10.43
N GLU A 164 -2.41 -2.40 10.59
CA GLU A 164 -3.63 -1.83 11.16
C GLU A 164 -4.89 -2.11 10.34
N PHE A 165 -4.75 -2.49 9.07
CA PHE A 165 -5.86 -2.83 8.18
C PHE A 165 -6.04 -4.34 7.95
N LYS A 166 -5.41 -5.18 8.77
CA LYS A 166 -5.58 -6.64 8.71
C LYS A 166 -7.06 -7.03 8.79
N ILE A 167 -7.83 -6.46 9.72
CA ILE A 167 -9.28 -6.69 9.87
C ILE A 167 -10.04 -6.35 8.58
N PHE A 168 -9.67 -5.29 7.85
CA PHE A 168 -10.26 -4.98 6.55
C PHE A 168 -10.03 -6.13 5.56
N ARG A 169 -8.79 -6.62 5.44
CA ARG A 169 -8.43 -7.71 4.54
C ARG A 169 -9.13 -9.03 4.92
N GLU A 170 -9.16 -9.38 6.20
CA GLU A 170 -9.90 -10.54 6.72
C GLU A 170 -11.37 -10.46 6.31
N THR A 171 -12.02 -9.33 6.58
CA THR A 171 -13.43 -9.13 6.28
C THR A 171 -13.74 -9.25 4.79
N ILE A 172 -12.92 -8.66 3.91
CA ILE A 172 -13.22 -8.72 2.47
C ILE A 172 -13.01 -10.11 1.88
N PHE A 173 -12.02 -10.88 2.34
CA PHE A 173 -11.79 -12.26 1.87
C PHE A 173 -12.78 -13.26 2.48
N GLU A 174 -13.27 -13.03 3.68
CA GLU A 174 -14.27 -13.86 4.33
C GLU A 174 -15.66 -13.71 3.69
N LYS A 175 -16.05 -12.46 3.39
CA LYS A 175 -17.44 -12.12 3.06
C LYS A 175 -17.70 -11.92 1.59
N PHE A 176 -16.67 -11.61 0.80
CA PHE A 176 -16.81 -11.26 -0.61
C PHE A 176 -15.84 -12.06 -1.47
N ASN A 177 -16.15 -12.13 -2.76
CA ASN A 177 -15.25 -12.74 -3.73
C ASN A 177 -14.25 -11.71 -4.25
N VAL A 178 -13.07 -11.62 -3.61
CA VAL A 178 -11.93 -10.83 -4.08
C VAL A 178 -11.20 -11.62 -5.15
N ARG A 179 -11.42 -11.25 -6.40
CA ARG A 179 -10.97 -12.02 -7.55
C ARG A 179 -9.56 -11.67 -8.01
N ARG A 180 -9.25 -10.37 -8.02
CA ARG A 180 -8.02 -9.83 -8.62
C ARG A 180 -7.59 -8.57 -7.90
N ILE A 181 -6.29 -8.41 -7.76
CA ILE A 181 -5.66 -7.17 -7.27
C ILE A 181 -4.56 -6.79 -8.26
N ILE A 182 -4.60 -5.55 -8.75
CA ILE A 182 -3.58 -5.01 -9.65
C ILE A 182 -2.81 -3.93 -8.91
N GLN A 183 -1.51 -4.13 -8.72
CA GLN A 183 -0.61 -3.11 -8.22
C GLN A 183 -0.31 -2.12 -9.34
N LEU A 184 -0.54 -0.84 -9.09
CA LEU A 184 -0.25 0.24 -10.04
C LEU A 184 1.20 0.70 -9.93
N PRO A 185 1.78 1.27 -11.01
CA PRO A 185 3.14 1.78 -10.99
C PRO A 185 3.27 2.97 -10.03
N ASP A 186 4.49 3.18 -9.53
CA ASP A 186 4.81 4.35 -8.72
C ASP A 186 4.55 5.64 -9.53
N LYS A 187 4.06 6.70 -8.88
CA LYS A 187 3.81 8.03 -9.48
C LYS A 187 2.74 8.07 -10.58
N VAL A 188 1.84 7.12 -10.61
CA VAL A 188 0.76 7.07 -11.62
C VAL A 188 -0.24 8.23 -11.46
N PHE A 189 -0.35 8.79 -10.27
CA PHE A 189 -1.17 9.97 -9.98
C PHE A 189 -0.29 11.21 -9.87
N ASN A 190 -0.68 12.28 -10.58
CA ASN A 190 0.02 13.57 -10.51
C ASN A 190 0.08 14.09 -9.07
N LYS A 191 1.25 14.62 -8.69
CA LYS A 191 1.52 15.24 -7.37
C LYS A 191 1.49 14.26 -6.17
N THR A 192 1.48 12.95 -6.39
CA THR A 192 1.66 11.97 -5.31
C THR A 192 2.65 10.90 -5.71
N GLU A 193 3.38 10.44 -4.72
CA GLU A 193 4.24 9.28 -4.86
C GLU A 193 3.63 8.07 -4.12
N ALA A 194 2.35 8.14 -3.73
CA ALA A 194 1.67 7.05 -3.06
C ALA A 194 1.51 5.86 -4.01
N ARG A 195 1.89 4.67 -3.57
CA ARG A 195 1.51 3.44 -4.25
C ARG A 195 0.03 3.21 -4.12
N THR A 196 -0.57 2.70 -5.17
CA THR A 196 -1.98 2.41 -5.23
C THR A 196 -2.23 1.07 -5.91
N HIS A 197 -3.40 0.52 -5.68
CA HIS A 197 -3.81 -0.77 -6.19
C HIS A 197 -5.27 -0.72 -6.63
N ILE A 198 -5.65 -1.54 -7.61
CA ILE A 198 -7.06 -1.75 -7.96
C ILE A 198 -7.48 -3.09 -7.36
N ILE A 199 -8.56 -3.10 -6.60
CA ILE A 199 -9.19 -4.33 -6.09
C ILE A 199 -10.47 -4.59 -6.86
N PHE A 200 -10.66 -5.82 -7.35
CA PHE A 200 -11.87 -6.27 -8.01
C PHE A 200 -12.61 -7.26 -7.12
N ILE A 201 -13.81 -6.89 -6.72
CA ILE A 201 -14.62 -7.60 -5.73
C ILE A 201 -16.02 -7.84 -6.31
N SER A 202 -16.55 -9.06 -6.18
CA SER A 202 -17.97 -9.32 -6.36
C SER A 202 -18.66 -9.41 -5.01
N LYS A 203 -19.87 -8.82 -4.92
CA LYS A 203 -20.69 -8.87 -3.70
C LYS A 203 -21.41 -10.22 -3.59
N SER A 204 -20.62 -11.26 -3.50
CA SER A 204 -21.07 -12.63 -3.27
C SER A 204 -20.08 -13.34 -2.38
N LYS A 205 -20.54 -14.34 -1.64
CA LYS A 205 -19.63 -15.18 -0.86
C LYS A 205 -18.65 -15.89 -1.81
N SER A 206 -17.37 -15.80 -1.50
CA SER A 206 -16.35 -16.46 -2.32
C SER A 206 -16.40 -17.97 -2.13
N THR A 207 -16.41 -18.70 -3.24
CA THR A 207 -16.06 -20.12 -3.30
C THR A 207 -14.59 -20.31 -3.65
N ASN A 208 -13.92 -19.25 -4.11
CA ASN A 208 -12.51 -19.26 -4.48
C ASN A 208 -11.63 -19.14 -3.24
N THR A 209 -10.65 -20.01 -3.13
CA THR A 209 -9.63 -19.99 -2.06
C THR A 209 -8.39 -19.22 -2.43
N THR A 210 -8.34 -18.68 -3.65
CA THR A 210 -7.18 -17.94 -4.21
C THR A 210 -7.60 -16.66 -4.89
N CYS A 211 -6.68 -15.71 -4.99
CA CYS A 211 -6.84 -14.44 -5.71
C CYS A 211 -5.67 -14.23 -6.68
N GLU A 212 -5.94 -13.57 -7.79
CA GLU A 212 -4.94 -13.18 -8.79
C GLU A 212 -4.27 -11.86 -8.40
N LEU A 213 -2.95 -11.87 -8.29
CA LEU A 213 -2.15 -10.65 -8.15
C LEU A 213 -1.43 -10.35 -9.46
N LEU A 214 -1.47 -9.09 -9.90
CA LEU A 214 -0.78 -8.58 -11.07
C LEU A 214 -0.11 -7.24 -10.76
N ASN A 215 0.84 -6.86 -11.59
CA ASN A 215 1.42 -5.53 -11.61
C ASN A 215 1.16 -4.90 -12.98
N SER A 216 0.95 -3.59 -13.03
CA SER A 216 0.83 -2.89 -14.32
C SER A 216 2.04 -2.01 -14.59
N THR A 217 2.34 -1.80 -15.86
CA THR A 217 3.29 -0.77 -16.34
C THR A 217 2.60 0.60 -16.41
N ILE A 218 3.37 1.66 -16.67
CA ILE A 218 2.82 3.03 -16.90
C ILE A 218 1.91 3.05 -18.13
N GLN A 219 2.15 2.18 -19.09
CA GLN A 219 1.35 2.02 -20.32
C GLN A 219 0.08 1.18 -20.08
N GLY A 220 -0.12 0.63 -18.89
CA GLY A 220 -1.28 -0.19 -18.54
C GLY A 220 -1.14 -1.67 -18.91
N GLU A 221 0.04 -2.11 -19.36
CA GLU A 221 0.32 -3.52 -19.62
C GLU A 221 0.38 -4.31 -18.30
N LEU A 222 -0.18 -5.50 -18.30
CA LEU A 222 -0.20 -6.37 -17.12
C LEU A 222 0.95 -7.38 -17.15
N SER A 223 1.56 -7.59 -15.99
CA SER A 223 2.52 -8.68 -15.78
C SER A 223 1.86 -10.06 -15.89
N GLU A 224 2.67 -11.12 -15.86
CA GLU A 224 2.18 -12.44 -15.53
C GLU A 224 1.50 -12.43 -14.16
N LYS A 225 0.43 -13.23 -14.04
CA LYS A 225 -0.33 -13.31 -12.79
C LYS A 225 0.34 -14.25 -11.79
N ILE A 226 0.27 -13.87 -10.52
CA ILE A 226 0.62 -14.73 -9.39
C ILE A 226 -0.69 -15.15 -8.72
N ILE A 227 -0.90 -16.44 -8.53
CA ILE A 227 -2.06 -16.99 -7.82
C ILE A 227 -1.68 -17.19 -6.35
N VAL A 228 -2.37 -16.52 -5.45
CA VAL A 228 -2.05 -16.55 -4.03
C VAL A 228 -3.26 -17.03 -3.22
N PRO A 229 -3.07 -17.97 -2.26
CA PRO A 229 -4.12 -18.36 -1.33
C PRO A 229 -4.65 -17.18 -0.52
N ASN A 230 -5.97 -17.04 -0.42
CA ASN A 230 -6.62 -15.91 0.28
C ASN A 230 -6.14 -15.76 1.72
N LYS A 231 -5.87 -16.85 2.42
CA LYS A 231 -5.35 -16.85 3.80
C LYS A 231 -4.02 -16.13 3.96
N LEU A 232 -3.18 -16.12 2.92
CA LEU A 232 -1.90 -15.42 2.94
C LEU A 232 -2.10 -13.92 2.65
N LEU A 233 -3.09 -13.58 1.83
CA LEU A 233 -3.41 -12.20 1.46
C LEU A 233 -3.98 -11.37 2.61
N ILE A 234 -4.47 -12.01 3.67
CA ILE A 234 -4.86 -11.36 4.92
C ILE A 234 -3.68 -10.58 5.53
N GLU A 235 -2.46 -11.09 5.42
CA GLU A 235 -1.26 -10.41 5.94
C GLU A 235 -0.83 -9.27 5.02
N ARG A 236 -0.78 -9.52 3.69
CA ARG A 236 -0.42 -8.53 2.66
C ARG A 236 -1.04 -8.92 1.32
N MET A 237 -1.37 -7.92 0.48
CA MET A 237 -2.02 -8.13 -0.82
C MET A 237 -1.19 -7.58 -2.00
N ASP A 238 0.07 -7.15 -1.81
CA ASP A 238 0.86 -6.53 -2.85
C ASP A 238 1.64 -7.54 -3.71
N PHE A 239 1.59 -7.34 -5.01
CA PHE A 239 2.25 -8.21 -6.01
C PHE A 239 3.76 -8.33 -5.79
N GLN A 240 4.44 -7.21 -5.52
CA GLN A 240 5.91 -7.20 -5.39
C GLN A 240 6.38 -8.07 -4.23
N PHE A 241 5.65 -8.08 -3.12
CA PHE A 241 5.96 -8.94 -1.98
C PHE A 241 5.93 -10.43 -2.37
N TYR A 242 4.87 -10.88 -3.03
CA TYR A 242 4.75 -12.28 -3.44
C TYR A 242 5.73 -12.65 -4.55
N LYS A 243 5.98 -11.75 -5.50
CA LYS A 243 7.01 -11.95 -6.53
C LYS A 243 8.40 -12.14 -5.92
N ALA A 244 8.78 -11.30 -4.97
CA ALA A 244 10.05 -11.42 -4.27
C ALA A 244 10.17 -12.73 -3.48
N ASN A 245 9.10 -13.16 -2.82
CA ASN A 245 9.10 -14.41 -2.06
C ASN A 245 9.19 -15.66 -2.96
N ILE A 246 8.61 -15.65 -4.14
CA ILE A 246 8.72 -16.78 -5.10
C ILE A 246 10.17 -16.92 -5.61
N GLN A 247 10.90 -15.82 -5.72
CA GLN A 247 12.28 -15.79 -6.19
C GLN A 247 13.32 -16.22 -5.12
N ILE A 248 12.90 -16.34 -3.85
CA ILE A 248 13.78 -16.80 -2.78
C ILE A 248 14.06 -18.31 -2.99
N GLN A 249 15.33 -18.70 -3.03
CA GLN A 249 15.71 -20.10 -2.98
C GLN A 249 15.18 -20.73 -1.70
N LYS A 250 14.54 -21.91 -1.80
CA LYS A 250 13.86 -22.58 -0.66
C LYS A 250 14.79 -22.80 0.55
N ASP A 251 16.09 -22.89 0.32
CA ASP A 251 17.10 -23.20 1.35
C ASP A 251 17.94 -21.96 1.75
N ALA A 252 17.57 -20.75 1.31
CA ALA A 252 18.28 -19.53 1.68
C ALA A 252 18.18 -19.28 3.19
N LYS A 253 19.36 -19.23 3.87
CA LYS A 253 19.40 -18.85 5.28
C LYS A 253 18.97 -17.39 5.44
N THR A 254 18.19 -17.11 6.47
CA THR A 254 17.76 -15.75 6.79
C THR A 254 18.75 -15.05 7.70
N LEU A 255 18.69 -13.72 7.76
CA LEU A 255 19.50 -12.90 8.67
C LEU A 255 19.39 -13.39 10.12
N LYS A 256 18.21 -13.79 10.58
CA LYS A 256 17.98 -14.37 11.91
C LYS A 256 18.69 -15.71 12.08
N GLN A 257 18.59 -16.59 11.08
CA GLN A 257 19.20 -17.94 11.14
C GLN A 257 20.72 -17.93 11.17
N ILE A 258 21.37 -16.89 10.63
CA ILE A 258 22.83 -16.72 10.72
C ILE A 258 23.28 -16.02 12.02
N GLY A 259 22.38 -15.82 12.99
CA GLY A 259 22.68 -15.16 14.25
C GLY A 259 22.74 -13.63 14.16
N GLY A 260 22.08 -13.05 13.16
CA GLY A 260 22.00 -11.60 12.99
C GLY A 260 21.20 -10.91 14.10
N VAL A 261 21.76 -9.86 14.67
CA VAL A 261 21.13 -9.02 15.71
C VAL A 261 20.84 -7.64 15.15
N ILE A 262 19.57 -7.23 15.18
CA ILE A 262 19.11 -5.94 14.69
C ILE A 262 18.72 -5.06 15.88
N LYS A 263 19.32 -3.86 15.97
CA LYS A 263 18.97 -2.83 16.97
C LYS A 263 18.61 -1.52 16.28
N ARG A 264 17.47 -0.94 16.67
CA ARG A 264 17.06 0.40 16.22
C ARG A 264 17.77 1.45 17.06
N GLY A 265 18.16 2.59 16.45
CA GLY A 265 18.64 3.74 17.18
C GLY A 265 17.57 4.31 18.12
N LYS A 266 18.03 4.92 19.20
CA LYS A 266 17.15 5.45 20.25
C LYS A 266 16.78 6.91 20.01
N PHE A 267 17.76 7.70 19.59
CA PHE A 267 17.64 9.16 19.53
C PHE A 267 17.06 9.64 18.21
N SER A 268 16.17 10.62 18.24
CA SER A 268 15.69 11.33 17.06
C SER A 268 16.81 12.19 16.42
N TYR A 269 16.60 12.59 15.16
CA TYR A 269 17.51 13.51 14.48
C TYR A 269 17.66 14.84 15.23
N LYS A 270 16.57 15.37 15.79
CA LYS A 270 16.59 16.63 16.52
C LYS A 270 17.46 16.53 17.77
N GLU A 271 17.25 15.50 18.61
CA GLU A 271 18.06 15.27 19.80
C GLU A 271 19.56 15.12 19.49
N LEU A 272 19.89 14.39 18.44
CA LEU A 272 21.29 14.19 18.03
C LEU A 272 21.91 15.47 17.47
N ARG A 273 21.15 16.28 16.74
CA ARG A 273 21.64 17.57 16.21
C ARG A 273 21.88 18.61 17.29
N GLU A 274 21.11 18.57 18.38
CA GLU A 274 21.26 19.44 19.53
C GLU A 274 22.36 18.96 20.52
N SER A 275 22.94 17.79 20.25
CA SER A 275 24.03 17.22 21.02
C SER A 275 25.39 17.44 20.32
N ASP A 276 26.46 17.57 21.10
CA ASP A 276 27.85 17.65 20.58
C ASP A 276 28.42 16.29 20.15
N VAL A 277 27.59 15.26 20.05
CA VAL A 277 28.03 13.89 19.74
C VAL A 277 27.99 13.65 18.24
N PRO A 278 29.09 13.22 17.60
CA PRO A 278 29.07 12.79 16.22
C PRO A 278 28.09 11.63 16.02
N PHE A 279 27.20 11.76 15.05
CA PHE A 279 26.15 10.75 14.80
C PHE A 279 25.96 10.45 13.32
N PHE A 280 25.36 9.29 13.05
CA PHE A 280 24.98 8.86 11.72
C PHE A 280 23.44 8.85 11.57
N HIS A 281 22.95 9.45 10.49
CA HIS A 281 21.52 9.59 10.21
C HIS A 281 21.22 9.28 8.73
N SER A 282 19.95 9.17 8.36
CA SER A 282 19.50 8.84 7.00
C SER A 282 20.06 9.77 5.92
N VAL A 283 20.31 11.03 6.22
CA VAL A 283 20.89 12.01 5.27
C VAL A 283 22.38 11.73 4.93
N HIS A 284 23.06 10.91 5.73
CA HIS A 284 24.46 10.57 5.53
C HIS A 284 24.69 9.37 4.59
N PHE A 285 23.60 8.69 4.15
CA PHE A 285 23.68 7.64 3.12
C PHE A 285 23.82 8.25 1.72
N LYS A 286 24.99 8.80 1.39
CA LYS A 286 25.26 9.36 0.05
C LYS A 286 25.24 8.25 -1.00
N GLU A 287 26.01 7.18 -0.77
CA GLU A 287 26.12 5.99 -1.63
C GLU A 287 25.67 4.73 -0.88
N ASN A 288 25.32 3.69 -1.63
CA ASN A 288 24.94 2.40 -1.06
C ASN A 288 26.16 1.46 -1.02
N GLY A 289 26.33 0.74 0.09
CA GLY A 289 27.40 -0.25 0.23
C GLY A 289 28.79 0.30 0.55
N VAL A 290 28.90 1.60 0.83
CA VAL A 290 30.20 2.23 1.15
C VAL A 290 30.74 1.73 2.49
N LYS A 291 32.06 1.54 2.57
CA LYS A 291 32.77 1.29 3.83
C LYS A 291 33.15 2.63 4.46
N ILE A 292 32.66 2.89 5.67
CA ILE A 292 32.88 4.18 6.36
C ILE A 292 33.83 3.97 7.54
N CYS A 293 34.74 4.92 7.72
CA CYS A 293 35.63 5.04 8.86
C CYS A 293 35.19 6.20 9.74
N PHE A 294 35.15 5.99 11.05
CA PHE A 294 34.92 7.02 12.05
C PHE A 294 36.19 7.18 12.89
N GLU A 295 36.56 8.42 13.17
CA GLU A 295 37.80 8.75 13.90
C GLU A 295 37.59 8.77 15.42
N THR A 296 36.36 8.86 15.88
CA THR A 296 36.03 9.09 17.29
C THR A 296 35.67 7.82 18.06
N ALA A 297 36.26 7.68 19.25
CA ALA A 297 35.74 6.80 20.28
C ALA A 297 34.56 7.47 20.99
N VAL A 298 33.38 6.87 20.92
CA VAL A 298 32.20 7.39 21.61
C VAL A 298 32.35 7.15 23.13
N SER A 299 31.90 8.10 23.94
CA SER A 299 31.99 8.02 25.42
C SER A 299 31.35 6.75 25.97
N LYS A 300 31.89 6.22 27.09
CA LYS A 300 31.37 5.00 27.74
C LYS A 300 29.85 5.04 28.03
N ARG A 301 29.30 6.22 28.32
CA ARG A 301 27.84 6.39 28.58
C ARG A 301 26.95 6.08 27.38
N LEU A 302 27.47 6.20 26.16
CA LEU A 302 26.72 5.99 24.92
C LEU A 302 27.04 4.65 24.23
N GLN A 303 27.89 3.79 24.80
CA GLN A 303 28.32 2.53 24.19
C GLN A 303 27.16 1.61 23.76
N ASN A 304 26.07 1.58 24.54
CA ASN A 304 24.87 0.80 24.22
C ASN A 304 24.11 1.31 22.99
N PHE A 305 24.37 2.53 22.54
CA PHE A 305 23.71 3.21 21.42
C PHE A 305 24.65 3.46 20.26
N THR A 306 25.79 2.80 20.22
CA THR A 306 26.78 2.93 19.16
C THR A 306 26.79 1.73 18.23
N ALA A 307 27.18 2.00 17.01
CA ALA A 307 27.61 1.01 16.04
C ALA A 307 29.13 1.04 15.94
N ASN A 308 29.75 -0.12 15.81
CA ASN A 308 31.19 -0.33 15.91
C ASN A 308 31.73 -0.98 14.64
N LYS A 309 33.05 -1.07 14.54
CA LYS A 309 33.74 -1.79 13.46
C LYS A 309 33.13 -3.17 13.20
N GLY A 310 32.71 -3.38 11.97
CA GLY A 310 32.09 -4.64 11.49
C GLY A 310 30.58 -4.66 11.58
N ASP A 311 29.93 -3.67 12.20
CA ASP A 311 28.49 -3.50 12.11
C ASP A 311 28.07 -2.93 10.74
N ILE A 312 26.90 -3.32 10.27
CA ILE A 312 26.25 -2.74 9.10
C ILE A 312 25.16 -1.79 9.60
N LEU A 313 25.19 -0.54 9.13
CA LEU A 313 24.09 0.41 9.34
C LEU A 313 23.16 0.37 8.13
N MET A 314 21.85 0.26 8.37
CA MET A 314 20.83 0.29 7.32
C MET A 314 19.83 1.39 7.58
N CYS A 315 19.50 2.17 6.57
CA CYS A 315 18.40 3.13 6.64
C CYS A 315 17.07 2.39 6.66
N ARG A 316 16.33 2.49 7.78
CA ARG A 316 15.05 1.79 7.99
C ARG A 316 13.85 2.55 7.47
N VAL A 317 13.96 3.87 7.32
CA VAL A 317 12.85 4.75 6.97
C VAL A 317 13.28 5.83 5.98
N GLY A 318 12.44 6.10 5.00
CA GLY A 318 12.63 7.15 4.01
C GLY A 318 12.44 6.63 2.59
N LYS A 319 11.90 7.49 1.72
CA LYS A 319 11.43 7.06 0.41
C LYS A 319 12.56 6.68 -0.56
N ARG A 320 13.67 7.45 -0.53
CA ARG A 320 14.81 7.29 -1.46
C ARG A 320 15.98 6.55 -0.84
N VAL A 321 15.97 6.36 0.47
CA VAL A 321 17.12 5.87 1.23
C VAL A 321 16.84 4.59 2.00
N VAL A 322 15.56 4.19 2.13
CA VAL A 322 15.19 2.94 2.80
C VAL A 322 15.93 1.76 2.18
N GLY A 323 16.51 0.90 3.02
CA GLY A 323 17.32 -0.24 2.58
C GLY A 323 18.76 0.07 2.17
N LYS A 324 19.16 1.36 2.07
CA LYS A 324 20.59 1.67 1.87
C LYS A 324 21.40 1.22 3.06
N VAL A 325 22.58 0.65 2.80
CA VAL A 325 23.48 0.09 3.80
C VAL A 325 24.87 0.70 3.72
N VAL A 326 25.57 0.72 4.87
CA VAL A 326 26.99 1.03 4.96
C VAL A 326 27.66 0.09 5.96
N LEU A 327 28.91 -0.31 5.72
CA LEU A 327 29.71 -1.12 6.62
C LEU A 327 30.71 -0.24 7.38
N ILE A 328 30.76 -0.34 8.70
CA ILE A 328 31.75 0.35 9.51
C ILE A 328 33.09 -0.37 9.42
N LYS A 329 34.09 0.26 8.79
CA LYS A 329 35.43 -0.29 8.62
C LYS A 329 36.31 -0.06 9.86
N SER A 330 36.15 1.08 10.53
CA SER A 330 36.88 1.45 11.75
C SER A 330 36.11 2.46 12.60
N GLY A 331 36.44 2.53 13.89
CA GLY A 331 35.81 3.46 14.84
C GLY A 331 34.42 3.07 15.29
N SER A 332 33.72 4.03 15.90
CA SER A 332 32.37 3.88 16.42
C SER A 332 31.55 5.17 16.22
N VAL A 333 30.23 5.02 16.12
CA VAL A 333 29.33 6.16 15.90
C VAL A 333 27.98 5.94 16.57
N VAL A 334 27.38 6.99 17.14
CA VAL A 334 25.98 6.99 17.55
C VAL A 334 25.10 7.05 16.31
N TYR A 335 23.94 6.40 16.30
CA TYR A 335 23.05 6.39 15.15
C TYR A 335 21.60 6.69 15.56
N SER A 336 20.88 7.36 14.66
CA SER A 336 19.52 7.82 14.92
C SER A 336 18.47 6.71 14.87
N ASP A 337 17.30 7.00 15.34
CA ASP A 337 16.11 6.13 15.32
C ASP A 337 15.62 5.78 13.90
N CYS A 338 16.11 6.49 12.88
CA CYS A 338 15.87 6.18 11.46
C CYS A 338 16.77 5.06 10.92
N ILE A 339 17.66 4.49 11.74
CA ILE A 339 18.67 3.53 11.32
C ILE A 339 18.55 2.24 12.14
N TYR A 340 18.77 1.10 11.49
CA TYR A 340 19.09 -0.16 12.11
C TYR A 340 20.62 -0.38 12.12
N LYS A 341 21.12 -0.80 13.28
CA LYS A 341 22.41 -1.47 13.42
C LYS A 341 22.19 -2.95 13.26
N ILE A 342 22.95 -3.58 12.35
CA ILE A 342 22.93 -5.02 12.09
C ILE A 342 24.30 -5.58 12.43
N THR A 343 24.34 -6.47 13.41
CA THR A 343 25.54 -7.16 13.84
C THR A 343 25.41 -8.63 13.46
N VAL A 344 26.39 -9.17 12.75
CA VAL A 344 26.46 -10.59 12.36
C VAL A 344 27.84 -11.16 12.65
N PRO A 345 27.99 -12.51 12.78
CA PRO A 345 29.31 -13.16 12.87
C PRO A 345 30.21 -12.72 11.71
N LYS A 346 31.54 -12.67 11.99
CA LYS A 346 32.53 -12.16 11.03
C LYS A 346 32.47 -12.86 9.66
N SER A 347 32.21 -14.16 9.64
CA SER A 347 32.10 -14.98 8.44
C SER A 347 30.96 -14.58 7.52
N PHE A 348 29.88 -14.02 8.06
CA PHE A 348 28.69 -13.61 7.27
C PHE A 348 28.67 -12.14 6.87
N ARG A 349 29.60 -11.30 7.34
CA ARG A 349 29.55 -9.85 7.10
C ARG A 349 29.59 -9.47 5.62
N GLN A 350 30.54 -10.06 4.90
CA GLN A 350 30.74 -9.76 3.49
C GLN A 350 29.56 -10.31 2.65
N ILE A 351 29.16 -11.55 2.92
CA ILE A 351 28.02 -12.21 2.25
C ILE A 351 26.73 -11.41 2.46
N LEU A 352 26.48 -10.96 3.69
CA LEU A 352 25.29 -10.17 4.00
C LEU A 352 25.32 -8.81 3.28
N LEU A 353 26.47 -8.13 3.27
CA LEU A 353 26.63 -6.88 2.56
C LEU A 353 26.38 -7.06 1.06
N GLU A 354 26.96 -8.07 0.43
CA GLU A 354 26.76 -8.42 -0.97
C GLU A 354 25.29 -8.76 -1.25
N SER A 355 24.66 -9.54 -0.36
CA SER A 355 23.23 -9.87 -0.46
C SER A 355 22.35 -8.62 -0.42
N PHE A 356 22.63 -7.63 0.43
CA PHE A 356 21.89 -6.36 0.42
C PHE A 356 22.11 -5.54 -0.85
N LEU A 357 23.27 -5.67 -1.49
CA LEU A 357 23.66 -4.92 -2.68
C LEU A 357 23.30 -5.62 -3.98
N SER A 358 22.98 -6.91 -3.96
CA SER A 358 22.54 -7.66 -5.14
C SER A 358 21.18 -7.12 -5.65
N ASP A 359 20.84 -7.41 -6.89
CA ASP A 359 19.58 -6.98 -7.46
C ASP A 359 18.39 -7.70 -6.80
N GLU A 360 18.56 -8.96 -6.41
CA GLU A 360 17.60 -9.73 -5.64
C GLU A 360 17.39 -9.10 -4.26
N GLY A 361 18.45 -8.74 -3.55
CA GLY A 361 18.40 -8.10 -2.24
C GLY A 361 17.74 -6.74 -2.30
N LYS A 362 18.08 -5.90 -3.28
CA LYS A 362 17.42 -4.61 -3.51
C LYS A 362 15.93 -4.77 -3.83
N THR A 363 15.60 -5.76 -4.68
CA THR A 363 14.21 -6.09 -5.02
C THR A 363 13.44 -6.52 -3.78
N TRP A 364 14.02 -7.38 -2.96
CA TRP A 364 13.45 -7.82 -1.69
C TRP A 364 13.23 -6.64 -0.74
N LEU A 365 14.25 -5.82 -0.49
CA LEU A 365 14.14 -4.65 0.39
C LEU A 365 13.05 -3.68 -0.08
N LYS A 366 12.93 -3.45 -1.40
CA LYS A 366 11.89 -2.61 -1.99
C LYS A 366 10.49 -3.24 -1.82
N ALA A 367 10.37 -4.55 -1.96
CA ALA A 367 9.12 -5.28 -1.81
C ALA A 367 8.63 -5.30 -0.34
N PHE A 368 9.54 -5.41 0.62
CA PHE A 368 9.22 -5.46 2.04
C PHE A 368 9.08 -4.07 2.69
N ALA A 369 9.58 -3.01 2.05
CA ALA A 369 9.34 -1.65 2.49
C ALA A 369 7.87 -1.25 2.26
N HIS A 370 7.20 -0.76 3.30
CA HIS A 370 5.77 -0.41 3.29
C HIS A 370 5.54 1.00 3.85
N GLY A 371 4.43 1.61 3.49
CA GLY A 371 4.04 2.97 3.90
C GLY A 371 3.83 3.92 2.73
N VAL A 372 2.87 4.83 2.87
CA VAL A 372 2.41 5.72 1.78
C VAL A 372 3.32 6.94 1.58
N CYS A 373 3.62 7.66 2.67
CA CYS A 373 4.42 8.90 2.59
C CYS A 373 5.91 8.65 2.86
N SER A 374 6.23 7.69 3.71
CA SER A 374 7.60 7.29 4.02
C SER A 374 7.64 5.77 4.11
N GLN A 375 8.46 5.16 3.29
CA GLN A 375 8.63 3.71 3.30
C GLN A 375 9.44 3.29 4.52
N VAL A 376 9.02 2.21 5.17
CA VAL A 376 9.65 1.64 6.36
C VAL A 376 9.85 0.14 6.18
N ILE A 377 11.01 -0.37 6.52
CA ILE A 377 11.25 -1.81 6.69
C ILE A 377 11.11 -2.11 8.19
N SER A 378 10.25 -3.08 8.54
CA SER A 378 10.12 -3.49 9.94
C SER A 378 11.31 -4.39 10.36
N LYS A 379 11.60 -4.41 11.68
CA LYS A 379 12.62 -5.32 12.21
C LYS A 379 12.27 -6.78 11.92
N SER A 380 11.01 -7.16 12.10
CA SER A 380 10.53 -8.53 11.86
C SER A 380 10.66 -8.94 10.40
N ASP A 381 10.44 -8.02 9.45
CA ASP A 381 10.66 -8.32 8.03
C ASP A 381 12.16 -8.51 7.77
N LEU A 382 12.99 -7.59 8.26
CA LEU A 382 14.44 -7.64 8.05
C LEU A 382 15.10 -8.88 8.70
N GLU A 383 14.58 -9.39 9.81
CA GLU A 383 15.03 -10.66 10.42
C GLU A 383 14.87 -11.85 9.45
N ASN A 384 13.88 -11.77 8.55
CA ASN A 384 13.61 -12.77 7.52
C ASN A 384 14.29 -12.47 6.17
N PHE A 385 15.18 -11.46 6.10
CA PHE A 385 15.94 -11.16 4.89
C PHE A 385 16.78 -12.37 4.49
N PRO A 386 16.61 -12.92 3.27
CA PRO A 386 17.37 -14.09 2.81
C PRO A 386 18.78 -13.67 2.38
N LEU A 387 19.76 -14.51 2.64
CA LEU A 387 21.09 -14.33 2.08
C LEU A 387 21.09 -14.89 0.64
N PHE A 388 21.35 -14.01 -0.31
CA PHE A 388 21.52 -14.36 -1.71
C PHE A 388 22.99 -14.77 -1.95
N ASN A 389 23.23 -15.75 -2.82
CA ASN A 389 24.58 -16.21 -3.19
C ASN A 389 25.40 -16.90 -2.06
N LEU A 390 24.75 -17.53 -1.08
CA LEU A 390 25.45 -18.52 -0.28
C LEU A 390 25.81 -19.70 -1.19
N LYS A 391 27.03 -19.74 -1.72
CA LYS A 391 27.64 -21.01 -2.09
C LYS A 391 27.85 -21.75 -0.78
N ILE A 392 27.02 -22.76 -0.51
CA ILE A 392 27.25 -23.72 0.55
C ILE A 392 28.40 -24.59 0.02
N GLU A 393 29.62 -24.36 0.53
CA GLU A 393 30.71 -25.31 0.39
C GLU A 393 30.41 -26.55 1.22
#